data_aa10f329a4e15018084416765205737f
#
_entry.id   aa10f329a4e15018084416765205737f
#
_cell.length_a   1.000
_cell.length_b   1.000
_cell.length_c   1.000
_cell.angle_alpha   90.00
_cell.angle_beta   90.00
_cell.angle_gamma   90.00
#
_symmetry.space_group_name_H-M   'P 1'
#
loop_
_entity.id
_entity.type
_entity.pdbx_description
1 polymer ?
#
loop_
_entity_poly.entity_id
_entity_poly.type
_entity_poly.pdbx_seq_one_letter_code
_entity_poly.pdbx_strand_id
1 'polypeptide(L)'
;MGLYLSNTGHSGILGLAFDSQASILLTSGQPLIKNLASHLPEESRFFAVGLSRSDSGSSFTIGELDPAYANSTEEFNWSDVYVNPGKGQVYDYWKVPLKGISINGTFLEPLTKSKVVDSPTPIAVLDTGTTLMLGPAIEVQYFWKTVGGSRQNSDGQWQVLCNRGVVVKITLGGNGTEAEYVVHPGDMNWMDGGKQEDASGTWCIGGIQANDHVSPSGITLS
;
A
#
# COMPACT_ATOMS: atom_id res chain seq x y z
N MET A 1 -3.34 -18.14 2.49
CA MET A 1 -3.87 -17.38 3.62
C MET A 1 -5.09 -18.10 4.20
N GLY A 2 -5.11 -18.32 5.49
CA GLY A 2 -6.24 -18.95 6.15
C GLY A 2 -7.29 -17.92 6.59
N LEU A 3 -8.53 -18.33 6.68
CA LEU A 3 -9.59 -17.55 7.33
C LEU A 3 -9.31 -17.54 8.82
N TYR A 4 -9.09 -16.38 9.40
CA TYR A 4 -8.91 -16.24 10.85
C TYR A 4 -10.25 -15.81 11.48
N LEU A 5 -10.86 -16.68 12.25
CA LEU A 5 -12.10 -16.40 12.97
C LEU A 5 -11.74 -15.88 14.37
N SER A 6 -12.21 -14.70 14.72
CA SER A 6 -12.01 -14.09 16.04
C SER A 6 -13.36 -13.94 16.75
N ASN A 7 -13.37 -14.11 18.07
CA ASN A 7 -14.56 -13.92 18.91
C ASN A 7 -14.87 -12.44 19.21
N THR A 8 -14.21 -11.48 18.53
CA THR A 8 -14.34 -10.04 18.79
C THR A 8 -15.41 -9.35 17.94
N GLY A 9 -16.32 -10.10 17.32
CA GLY A 9 -17.38 -9.56 16.44
C GLY A 9 -16.94 -9.33 14.98
N HIS A 10 -15.65 -9.45 14.68
CA HIS A 10 -15.12 -9.46 13.31
C HIS A 10 -14.96 -10.90 12.83
N SER A 11 -15.39 -11.19 11.60
CA SER A 11 -15.52 -12.56 11.10
C SER A 11 -14.23 -13.16 10.53
N GLY A 12 -13.20 -12.37 10.26
CA GLY A 12 -11.94 -12.88 9.73
C GLY A 12 -11.24 -11.91 8.77
N ILE A 13 -10.20 -12.41 8.11
CA ILE A 13 -9.40 -11.66 7.12
C ILE A 13 -9.56 -12.35 5.76
N LEU A 14 -9.92 -11.58 4.73
CA LEU A 14 -9.94 -12.03 3.34
C LEU A 14 -8.58 -11.70 2.69
N GLY A 15 -7.80 -12.72 2.42
CA GLY A 15 -6.53 -12.55 1.72
C GLY A 15 -6.68 -12.51 0.22
N LEU A 16 -6.10 -11.46 -0.38
CA LEU A 16 -6.16 -11.17 -1.81
C LEU A 16 -4.80 -11.31 -2.51
N ALA A 17 -3.76 -11.77 -1.80
CA ALA A 17 -2.46 -12.05 -2.40
C ALA A 17 -2.50 -13.28 -3.30
N PHE A 18 -1.44 -13.49 -4.10
CA PHE A 18 -1.34 -14.64 -5.02
C PHE A 18 -1.20 -15.98 -4.29
N ASP A 19 -1.48 -17.05 -5.01
CA ASP A 19 -1.52 -18.43 -4.50
C ASP A 19 -0.24 -18.85 -3.75
N SER A 20 0.92 -18.37 -4.19
CA SER A 20 2.20 -18.69 -3.53
C SER A 20 2.29 -18.24 -2.07
N GLN A 21 1.43 -17.29 -1.67
CA GLN A 21 1.33 -16.79 -0.29
C GLN A 21 0.22 -17.48 0.52
N ALA A 22 -0.52 -18.39 -0.09
CA ALA A 22 -1.59 -19.11 0.60
C ALA A 22 -1.02 -20.13 1.60
N SER A 23 -1.51 -20.10 2.83
CA SER A 23 -1.14 -21.07 3.88
C SER A 23 -1.71 -22.49 3.64
N ILE A 24 -2.30 -22.74 2.47
CA ILE A 24 -3.03 -23.97 2.12
C ILE A 24 -2.12 -25.05 1.52
N LEU A 25 -0.82 -24.83 1.46
CA LEU A 25 0.16 -25.74 0.80
C LEU A 25 0.13 -27.20 1.30
N LEU A 26 -0.46 -27.44 2.47
CA LEU A 26 -0.59 -28.78 3.04
C LEU A 26 -1.98 -29.41 2.86
N THR A 27 -2.87 -28.75 2.14
CA THR A 27 -4.24 -29.21 1.91
C THR A 27 -4.53 -29.28 0.41
N SER A 28 -5.54 -30.04 0.01
CA SER A 28 -6.03 -30.08 -1.38
C SER A 28 -6.91 -28.87 -1.74
N GLY A 29 -7.00 -27.85 -0.86
CA GLY A 29 -7.78 -26.63 -1.08
C GLY A 29 -7.13 -25.67 -2.06
N GLN A 30 -7.92 -24.74 -2.58
CA GLN A 30 -7.45 -23.60 -3.40
C GLN A 30 -7.83 -22.27 -2.73
N PRO A 31 -7.05 -21.19 -2.94
CA PRO A 31 -7.43 -19.87 -2.50
C PRO A 31 -8.80 -19.47 -3.05
N LEU A 32 -9.58 -18.76 -2.22
CA LEU A 32 -10.94 -18.35 -2.57
C LEU A 32 -10.97 -17.56 -3.89
N ILE A 33 -10.09 -16.58 -4.04
CA ILE A 33 -10.05 -15.71 -5.24
C ILE A 33 -9.74 -16.51 -6.49
N LYS A 34 -8.82 -17.46 -6.44
CA LYS A 34 -8.53 -18.33 -7.58
C LYS A 34 -9.73 -19.20 -7.95
N ASN A 35 -10.40 -19.74 -6.95
CA ASN A 35 -11.61 -20.54 -7.17
C ASN A 35 -12.72 -19.68 -7.81
N LEU A 36 -13.00 -18.49 -7.28
CA LEU A 36 -13.98 -17.58 -7.87
C LEU A 36 -13.60 -17.18 -9.29
N ALA A 37 -12.36 -16.76 -9.54
CA ALA A 37 -11.89 -16.37 -10.86
C ALA A 37 -12.01 -17.49 -11.89
N SER A 38 -11.86 -18.77 -11.49
CA SER A 38 -12.00 -19.89 -12.41
C SER A 38 -13.41 -20.08 -12.98
N HIS A 39 -14.43 -19.50 -12.33
CA HIS A 39 -15.84 -19.55 -12.76
C HIS A 39 -16.26 -18.29 -13.53
N LEU A 40 -15.37 -17.29 -13.66
CA LEU A 40 -15.65 -16.07 -14.41
C LEU A 40 -15.09 -16.14 -15.84
N PRO A 41 -15.74 -15.46 -16.81
CA PRO A 41 -15.13 -15.18 -18.11
C PRO A 41 -13.77 -14.50 -17.93
N GLU A 42 -12.87 -14.68 -18.91
CA GLU A 42 -11.49 -14.20 -18.81
C GLU A 42 -11.43 -12.68 -18.59
N GLU A 43 -12.24 -11.93 -19.29
CA GLU A 43 -12.37 -10.47 -19.19
C GLU A 43 -12.89 -9.99 -17.82
N SER A 44 -13.53 -10.88 -17.07
CA SER A 44 -14.07 -10.60 -15.72
C SER A 44 -13.21 -11.17 -14.58
N ARG A 45 -12.00 -11.70 -14.89
CA ARG A 45 -11.11 -12.28 -13.88
C ARG A 45 -10.28 -11.23 -13.15
N PHE A 46 -10.95 -10.27 -12.55
CA PHE A 46 -10.33 -9.24 -11.73
C PHE A 46 -11.17 -8.98 -10.47
N PHE A 47 -10.60 -8.27 -9.55
CA PHE A 47 -11.31 -7.63 -8.45
C PHE A 47 -10.93 -6.15 -8.39
N ALA A 48 -11.82 -5.34 -7.86
CA ALA A 48 -11.57 -3.92 -7.65
C ALA A 48 -11.85 -3.54 -6.19
N VAL A 49 -11.08 -2.59 -5.68
CA VAL A 49 -11.19 -2.07 -4.31
C VAL A 49 -11.32 -0.55 -4.41
N GLY A 50 -12.42 -0.03 -3.91
CA GLY A 50 -12.62 1.41 -3.71
C GLY A 50 -12.65 1.70 -2.21
N LEU A 51 -11.67 2.45 -1.70
CA LEU A 51 -11.61 2.82 -0.29
C LEU A 51 -12.10 4.25 -0.09
N SER A 52 -13.16 4.38 0.69
CA SER A 52 -13.71 5.68 1.10
C SER A 52 -13.07 6.13 2.42
N ARG A 53 -12.96 7.44 2.58
CA ARG A 53 -12.55 8.07 3.84
C ARG A 53 -13.71 8.24 4.84
N SER A 54 -14.93 7.91 4.44
CA SER A 54 -16.12 7.92 5.29
C SER A 54 -16.52 6.50 5.65
N ASP A 55 -17.34 6.35 6.69
CA ASP A 55 -17.86 5.05 7.15
C ASP A 55 -18.72 4.33 6.09
N SER A 56 -19.07 5.03 5.02
CA SER A 56 -19.82 4.49 3.89
C SER A 56 -19.14 4.85 2.57
N GLY A 57 -19.36 4.07 1.53
CA GLY A 57 -18.87 4.33 0.19
C GLY A 57 -17.62 3.52 -0.20
N SER A 58 -17.04 2.72 0.70
CA SER A 58 -16.04 1.71 0.29
C SER A 58 -16.72 0.58 -0.45
N SER A 59 -16.07 0.07 -1.49
CA SER A 59 -16.55 -1.06 -2.27
C SER A 59 -15.47 -2.10 -2.52
N PHE A 60 -15.89 -3.34 -2.64
CA PHE A 60 -15.08 -4.46 -3.11
C PHE A 60 -15.93 -5.25 -4.10
N THR A 61 -15.45 -5.36 -5.32
CA THR A 61 -16.16 -6.07 -6.39
C THR A 61 -15.30 -7.15 -7.01
N ILE A 62 -15.92 -8.16 -7.58
CA ILE A 62 -15.26 -9.27 -8.29
C ILE A 62 -15.94 -9.43 -9.64
N GLY A 63 -15.16 -9.30 -10.71
CA GLY A 63 -15.63 -9.47 -12.09
C GLY A 63 -16.42 -8.30 -12.66
N GLU A 64 -16.62 -7.25 -11.89
CA GLU A 64 -17.27 -6.01 -12.30
C GLU A 64 -16.65 -4.79 -11.63
N LEU A 65 -16.87 -3.62 -12.20
CA LEU A 65 -16.47 -2.34 -11.62
C LEU A 65 -17.63 -1.72 -10.87
N ASP A 66 -17.31 -0.98 -9.82
CA ASP A 66 -18.29 -0.11 -9.17
C ASP A 66 -18.43 1.18 -10.00
N PRO A 67 -19.63 1.48 -10.56
CA PRO A 67 -19.84 2.66 -11.39
C PRO A 67 -19.62 3.99 -10.65
N ALA A 68 -19.60 3.97 -9.32
CA ALA A 68 -19.25 5.15 -8.53
C ALA A 68 -17.77 5.58 -8.70
N TYR A 69 -16.90 4.66 -9.13
CA TYR A 69 -15.47 4.91 -9.29
C TYR A 69 -15.00 4.87 -10.75
N ALA A 70 -15.51 3.92 -11.54
CA ALA A 70 -15.16 3.80 -12.96
C ALA A 70 -16.22 3.02 -13.73
N ASN A 71 -16.42 3.36 -15.00
CA ASN A 71 -17.36 2.67 -15.88
C ASN A 71 -16.66 1.74 -16.88
N SER A 72 -15.36 1.88 -17.06
CA SER A 72 -14.56 1.08 -17.98
C SER A 72 -13.19 0.79 -17.40
N THR A 73 -12.63 -0.37 -17.72
CA THR A 73 -11.24 -0.72 -17.39
C THR A 73 -10.22 0.16 -18.12
N GLU A 74 -10.61 0.87 -19.17
CA GLU A 74 -9.77 1.82 -19.90
C GLU A 74 -9.48 3.10 -19.10
N GLU A 75 -10.27 3.37 -18.06
CA GLU A 75 -10.06 4.51 -17.15
C GLU A 75 -8.91 4.32 -16.17
N PHE A 76 -8.35 3.10 -16.06
CA PHE A 76 -7.27 2.78 -15.14
C PHE A 76 -5.88 2.90 -15.78
N ASN A 77 -4.91 3.28 -14.96
CA ASN A 77 -3.50 3.13 -15.31
C ASN A 77 -3.07 1.69 -15.01
N TRP A 78 -2.59 1.00 -16.02
CA TRP A 78 -2.15 -0.39 -15.89
C TRP A 78 -0.64 -0.47 -15.67
N SER A 79 -0.22 -1.36 -14.80
CA SER A 79 1.18 -1.72 -14.60
C SER A 79 1.30 -3.22 -14.43
N ASP A 80 2.36 -3.79 -14.95
CA ASP A 80 2.67 -5.20 -14.71
C ASP A 80 2.98 -5.42 -13.22
N VAL A 81 2.52 -6.56 -12.69
CA VAL A 81 2.92 -7.01 -11.37
C VAL A 81 4.37 -7.48 -11.42
N TYR A 82 5.22 -6.89 -10.57
CA TYR A 82 6.62 -7.27 -10.51
C TYR A 82 6.79 -8.69 -9.96
N VAL A 83 7.58 -9.49 -10.68
CA VAL A 83 7.90 -10.88 -10.33
C VAL A 83 9.37 -10.98 -9.96
N ASN A 84 9.69 -11.72 -8.89
CA ASN A 84 11.09 -11.97 -8.50
C ASN A 84 11.77 -12.90 -9.49
N PRO A 85 12.81 -12.46 -10.21
CA PRO A 85 13.43 -13.26 -11.28
C PRO A 85 14.07 -14.57 -10.78
N GLY A 86 14.56 -14.60 -9.54
CA GLY A 86 15.29 -15.75 -8.97
C GLY A 86 14.43 -16.91 -8.45
N LYS A 87 13.08 -16.80 -8.49
CA LYS A 87 12.16 -17.81 -7.93
C LYS A 87 11.20 -18.42 -8.95
N GLY A 88 11.63 -18.56 -10.21
CA GLY A 88 10.80 -19.20 -11.24
C GLY A 88 9.59 -18.37 -11.70
N GLN A 89 9.68 -17.04 -11.63
CA GLN A 89 8.61 -16.12 -12.05
C GLN A 89 7.26 -16.35 -11.33
N VAL A 90 7.32 -16.57 -10.01
CA VAL A 90 6.12 -16.78 -9.21
C VAL A 90 5.61 -15.44 -8.67
N TYR A 91 4.34 -15.14 -8.91
CA TYR A 91 3.64 -14.03 -8.29
C TYR A 91 3.42 -14.33 -6.80
N ASP A 92 3.69 -13.35 -5.95
CA ASP A 92 3.51 -13.47 -4.49
C ASP A 92 2.59 -12.37 -3.93
N TYR A 93 2.96 -11.09 -4.09
CA TYR A 93 2.17 -9.92 -3.68
C TYR A 93 1.89 -9.01 -4.86
N TRP A 94 0.96 -8.08 -4.71
CA TRP A 94 0.68 -7.02 -5.67
C TRP A 94 1.80 -5.98 -5.65
N LYS A 95 2.89 -6.31 -6.33
CA LYS A 95 4.12 -5.52 -6.40
C LYS A 95 4.17 -4.69 -7.67
N VAL A 96 4.50 -3.42 -7.52
CA VAL A 96 4.72 -2.50 -8.64
C VAL A 96 6.04 -1.74 -8.46
N PRO A 97 6.77 -1.39 -9.53
CA PRO A 97 7.95 -0.55 -9.42
C PRO A 97 7.60 0.80 -8.80
N LEU A 98 8.40 1.26 -7.84
CA LEU A 98 8.32 2.59 -7.25
C LEU A 98 9.39 3.48 -7.87
N LYS A 99 9.00 4.51 -8.61
CA LYS A 99 9.96 5.46 -9.23
C LYS A 99 10.41 6.53 -8.26
N GLY A 100 9.55 6.96 -7.37
CA GLY A 100 9.88 7.95 -6.37
C GLY A 100 8.65 8.56 -5.72
N ILE A 101 8.94 9.47 -4.80
CA ILE A 101 7.93 10.23 -4.06
C ILE A 101 8.24 11.70 -4.24
N SER A 102 7.25 12.55 -4.46
CA SER A 102 7.41 13.99 -4.41
C SER A 102 6.68 14.59 -3.21
N ILE A 103 7.30 15.59 -2.58
CA ILE A 103 6.78 16.33 -1.43
C ILE A 103 6.70 17.80 -1.82
N ASN A 104 5.51 18.37 -1.83
CA ASN A 104 5.27 19.76 -2.19
C ASN A 104 5.96 20.16 -3.53
N GLY A 105 5.97 19.24 -4.49
CA GLY A 105 6.59 19.43 -5.80
C GLY A 105 8.10 19.12 -5.85
N THR A 106 8.75 18.80 -4.74
CA THR A 106 10.15 18.36 -4.73
C THR A 106 10.21 16.85 -4.84
N PHE A 107 10.85 16.34 -5.89
CA PHE A 107 11.04 14.91 -6.09
C PHE A 107 12.14 14.38 -5.16
N LEU A 108 11.86 13.28 -4.49
CA LEU A 108 12.82 12.52 -3.67
C LEU A 108 13.18 11.23 -4.38
N GLU A 109 14.45 11.10 -4.72
CA GLU A 109 14.96 9.82 -5.17
C GLU A 109 15.11 8.88 -3.99
N PRO A 110 14.73 7.59 -4.14
CA PRO A 110 14.97 6.59 -3.11
C PRO A 110 16.47 6.49 -2.76
N LEU A 111 16.77 6.55 -1.48
CA LEU A 111 18.16 6.48 -0.97
C LEU A 111 18.69 5.05 -0.97
N THR A 112 17.79 4.08 -0.82
CA THR A 112 18.13 2.67 -0.74
C THR A 112 17.86 1.97 -2.08
N LYS A 113 18.80 1.10 -2.45
CA LYS A 113 18.53 0.17 -3.57
C LYS A 113 17.46 -0.83 -3.16
N SER A 114 16.69 -1.29 -4.14
CA SER A 114 15.78 -2.40 -3.89
C SER A 114 16.50 -3.59 -3.25
N LYS A 115 15.90 -4.15 -2.20
CA LYS A 115 16.35 -5.43 -1.63
C LYS A 115 15.80 -6.62 -2.42
N VAL A 116 14.93 -6.36 -3.38
CA VAL A 116 14.48 -7.39 -4.33
C VAL A 116 15.61 -7.66 -5.29
N VAL A 117 16.06 -8.90 -5.34
CA VAL A 117 17.16 -9.34 -6.23
C VAL A 117 16.77 -8.98 -7.67
N ASP A 118 17.70 -8.35 -8.37
CA ASP A 118 17.58 -7.95 -9.78
C ASP A 118 16.50 -6.89 -10.09
N SER A 119 15.93 -6.22 -9.09
CA SER A 119 15.11 -5.04 -9.36
C SER A 119 15.98 -3.79 -9.52
N PRO A 120 15.90 -3.09 -10.66
CA PRO A 120 16.64 -1.85 -10.87
C PRO A 120 16.07 -0.68 -10.05
N THR A 121 14.83 -0.79 -9.57
CA THR A 121 14.13 0.23 -8.78
C THR A 121 13.54 -0.37 -7.52
N PRO A 122 13.30 0.43 -6.47
CA PRO A 122 12.47 0.01 -5.34
C PRO A 122 11.11 -0.52 -5.79
N ILE A 123 10.54 -1.38 -4.97
CA ILE A 123 9.24 -2.01 -5.24
C ILE A 123 8.24 -1.55 -4.17
N ALA A 124 7.05 -1.15 -4.58
CA ALA A 124 5.92 -0.94 -3.71
C ALA A 124 5.03 -2.19 -3.68
N VAL A 125 4.51 -2.52 -2.51
CA VAL A 125 3.47 -3.54 -2.32
C VAL A 125 2.16 -2.82 -2.05
N LEU A 126 1.13 -3.11 -2.84
CA LEU A 126 -0.23 -2.60 -2.60
C LEU A 126 -0.93 -3.54 -1.62
N ASP A 127 -1.21 -3.04 -0.42
CA ASP A 127 -1.76 -3.85 0.67
C ASP A 127 -2.90 -3.10 1.38
N THR A 128 -4.13 -3.46 1.07
CA THR A 128 -5.34 -2.91 1.71
C THR A 128 -5.52 -3.38 3.15
N GLY A 129 -4.69 -4.29 3.64
CA GLY A 129 -4.69 -4.80 5.02
C GLY A 129 -3.75 -4.06 5.97
N THR A 130 -2.97 -3.09 5.48
CA THR A 130 -2.05 -2.27 6.28
C THR A 130 -2.60 -0.85 6.40
N THR A 131 -2.73 -0.34 7.61
CA THR A 131 -3.39 0.97 7.87
C THR A 131 -2.55 2.17 7.42
N LEU A 132 -1.23 2.09 7.52
CA LEU A 132 -0.30 3.18 7.23
C LEU A 132 0.72 2.74 6.18
N MET A 133 1.23 3.68 5.40
CA MET A 133 2.35 3.41 4.52
C MET A 133 3.59 3.05 5.33
N LEU A 134 4.28 1.98 4.96
CA LEU A 134 5.45 1.48 5.65
C LEU A 134 6.66 1.48 4.72
N GLY A 135 7.79 1.94 5.22
CA GLY A 135 9.05 1.97 4.46
C GLY A 135 10.30 1.77 5.31
N PRO A 136 11.48 1.61 4.68
CA PRO A 136 12.74 1.52 5.38
C PRO A 136 12.98 2.76 6.26
N ALA A 137 13.53 2.55 7.46
CA ALA A 137 13.68 3.62 8.45
C ALA A 137 14.47 4.84 7.90
N ILE A 138 15.49 4.62 7.10
CA ILE A 138 16.29 5.69 6.50
C ILE A 138 15.48 6.53 5.50
N GLU A 139 14.66 5.89 4.69
CA GLU A 139 13.77 6.55 3.71
C GLU A 139 12.72 7.39 4.43
N VAL A 140 12.06 6.79 5.43
CA VAL A 140 11.03 7.45 6.21
C VAL A 140 11.60 8.63 7.01
N GLN A 141 12.81 8.49 7.56
CA GLN A 141 13.50 9.60 8.21
C GLN A 141 13.81 10.74 7.22
N TYR A 142 14.28 10.39 6.02
CA TYR A 142 14.56 11.39 4.98
C TYR A 142 13.29 12.10 4.53
N PHE A 143 12.21 11.34 4.31
CA PHE A 143 10.89 11.88 3.99
C PHE A 143 10.43 12.90 5.04
N TRP A 144 10.38 12.52 6.32
CA TRP A 144 9.89 13.39 7.37
C TRP A 144 10.79 14.60 7.66
N LYS A 145 12.10 14.47 7.46
CA LYS A 145 13.03 15.63 7.51
C LYS A 145 12.72 16.63 6.39
N THR A 146 12.38 16.16 5.20
CA THR A 146 12.01 17.00 4.06
C THR A 146 10.66 17.69 4.28
N VAL A 147 9.69 17.00 4.85
CA VAL A 147 8.41 17.60 5.24
C VAL A 147 8.60 18.71 6.27
N GLY A 148 9.46 18.48 7.25
CA GLY A 148 9.63 19.38 8.41
C GLY A 148 8.43 19.40 9.35
N GLY A 149 8.59 19.93 10.56
CA GLY A 149 7.54 19.91 11.58
C GLY A 149 7.13 18.49 11.95
N SER A 150 8.09 17.59 12.02
CA SER A 150 7.93 16.18 12.35
C SER A 150 8.89 15.77 13.45
N ARG A 151 8.55 14.71 14.16
CA ARG A 151 9.35 14.12 15.23
C ARG A 151 9.08 12.62 15.36
N GLN A 152 9.90 11.93 16.12
CA GLN A 152 9.54 10.60 16.64
C GLN A 152 9.09 10.72 18.09
N ASN A 153 8.05 9.97 18.47
CA ASN A 153 7.63 9.81 19.88
C ASN A 153 8.52 8.77 20.57
N SER A 154 8.26 8.52 21.87
CA SER A 154 8.99 7.52 22.69
C SER A 154 8.95 6.11 22.13
N ASP A 155 7.91 5.79 21.37
CA ASP A 155 7.69 4.46 20.78
C ASP A 155 8.32 4.33 19.39
N GLY A 156 9.02 5.37 18.94
CA GLY A 156 9.66 5.42 17.62
C GLY A 156 8.72 5.73 16.46
N GLN A 157 7.44 6.03 16.73
CA GLN A 157 6.49 6.39 15.69
C GLN A 157 6.73 7.83 15.22
N TRP A 158 6.66 8.04 13.93
CA TRP A 158 6.70 9.37 13.35
C TRP A 158 5.40 10.13 13.59
N GLN A 159 5.55 11.35 14.02
CA GLN A 159 4.47 12.32 14.23
C GLN A 159 4.75 13.59 13.42
N VAL A 160 3.69 14.24 13.01
CA VAL A 160 3.71 15.53 12.31
C VAL A 160 2.70 16.47 12.96
N LEU A 161 2.94 17.78 12.91
CA LEU A 161 1.94 18.74 13.35
C LEU A 161 0.63 18.55 12.60
N CYS A 162 -0.49 18.39 13.30
CA CYS A 162 -1.79 18.08 12.71
C CYS A 162 -2.27 19.13 11.69
N ASN A 163 -1.81 20.36 11.81
CA ASN A 163 -2.11 21.46 10.90
C ASN A 163 -1.10 21.58 9.75
N ARG A 164 -0.14 20.65 9.64
CA ARG A 164 0.87 20.65 8.57
C ARG A 164 0.27 20.05 7.30
N GLY A 165 -0.07 20.90 6.35
CA GLY A 165 -0.45 20.44 5.01
C GLY A 165 0.78 19.93 4.25
N VAL A 166 0.69 18.70 3.73
CA VAL A 166 1.74 18.10 2.92
C VAL A 166 1.09 17.52 1.66
N VAL A 167 1.56 17.96 0.50
CA VAL A 167 1.15 17.37 -0.77
C VAL A 167 2.17 16.31 -1.15
N VAL A 168 1.76 15.06 -1.09
CA VAL A 168 2.60 13.91 -1.44
C VAL A 168 2.07 13.29 -2.72
N LYS A 169 2.97 12.97 -3.63
CA LYS A 169 2.66 12.20 -4.83
C LYS A 169 3.61 11.03 -4.93
N ILE A 170 3.08 9.89 -5.33
CA ILE A 170 3.83 8.64 -5.48
C ILE A 170 3.81 8.27 -6.95
N THR A 171 4.96 8.04 -7.56
CA THR A 171 5.07 7.59 -8.95
C THR A 171 5.30 6.08 -8.96
N LEU A 172 4.31 5.36 -9.47
CA LEU A 172 4.32 3.90 -9.60
C LEU A 172 4.34 3.48 -11.07
N GLY A 173 4.77 2.25 -11.30
CA GLY A 173 4.83 1.66 -12.62
C GLY A 173 6.23 1.60 -13.19
N GLY A 174 6.38 0.98 -14.35
CA GLY A 174 7.66 0.81 -15.04
C GLY A 174 7.48 0.59 -16.53
N ASN A 175 8.58 0.63 -17.30
CA ASN A 175 8.58 0.34 -18.74
C ASN A 175 7.62 1.22 -19.57
N GLY A 176 7.46 2.49 -19.17
CA GLY A 176 6.58 3.43 -19.88
C GLY A 176 5.12 3.43 -19.41
N THR A 177 4.82 2.73 -18.31
CA THR A 177 3.49 2.72 -17.68
C THR A 177 3.47 3.52 -16.38
N GLU A 178 4.43 4.44 -16.19
CA GLU A 178 4.53 5.23 -14.98
C GLU A 178 3.35 6.20 -14.85
N ALA A 179 2.74 6.19 -13.68
CA ALA A 179 1.67 7.13 -13.34
C ALA A 179 1.91 7.73 -11.95
N GLU A 180 1.49 8.98 -11.80
CA GLU A 180 1.62 9.73 -10.54
C GLU A 180 0.28 9.71 -9.80
N TYR A 181 0.32 9.33 -8.53
CA TYR A 181 -0.83 9.23 -7.64
C TYR A 181 -0.69 10.22 -6.49
N VAL A 182 -1.72 11.04 -6.29
CA VAL A 182 -1.74 12.02 -5.20
C VAL A 182 -2.25 11.36 -3.92
N VAL A 183 -1.46 11.42 -2.86
CA VAL A 183 -1.90 11.02 -1.52
C VAL A 183 -2.69 12.17 -0.91
N HIS A 184 -3.88 11.86 -0.40
CA HIS A 184 -4.70 12.89 0.23
C HIS A 184 -3.99 13.45 1.48
N PRO A 185 -3.90 14.78 1.67
CA PRO A 185 -3.17 15.37 2.79
C PRO A 185 -3.59 14.87 4.17
N GLY A 186 -4.87 14.51 4.36
CA GLY A 186 -5.36 13.92 5.60
C GLY A 186 -4.84 12.52 5.89
N ASP A 187 -4.30 11.79 4.90
CA ASP A 187 -3.64 10.50 5.11
C ASP A 187 -2.20 10.68 5.59
N MET A 188 -1.65 11.87 5.41
CA MET A 188 -0.30 12.20 5.87
C MET A 188 -0.27 12.62 7.33
N ASN A 189 -1.39 13.03 7.91
CA ASN A 189 -1.55 13.43 9.32
C ASN A 189 -2.74 12.70 9.94
N TRP A 190 -2.59 11.39 10.13
CA TRP A 190 -3.66 10.53 10.62
C TRP A 190 -4.06 10.87 12.07
N MET A 191 -5.18 11.54 12.21
CA MET A 191 -5.66 12.05 13.51
C MET A 191 -6.27 10.95 14.39
N ASP A 192 -6.84 9.91 13.79
CA ASP A 192 -7.49 8.82 14.52
C ASP A 192 -6.50 7.93 15.26
N GLY A 193 -5.22 8.00 14.91
CA GLY A 193 -4.12 7.32 15.60
C GLY A 193 -3.75 7.89 16.97
N GLY A 194 -4.46 8.93 17.42
CA GLY A 194 -4.19 9.66 18.66
C GLY A 194 -3.51 10.99 18.43
N LYS A 195 -3.75 11.91 19.36
CA LYS A 195 -3.18 13.26 19.36
C LYS A 195 -2.36 13.46 20.61
N GLN A 196 -1.24 14.14 20.46
CA GLN A 196 -0.43 14.62 21.59
C GLN A 196 -0.30 16.13 21.49
N GLU A 197 -0.40 16.83 22.59
CA GLU A 197 -0.28 18.30 22.66
C GLU A 197 0.95 18.70 23.46
N ASP A 198 1.68 19.68 22.95
CA ASP A 198 2.76 20.35 23.65
C ASP A 198 2.84 21.83 23.25
N ALA A 199 3.89 22.53 23.70
CA ALA A 199 4.11 23.94 23.40
C ALA A 199 4.26 24.24 21.89
N SER A 200 4.57 23.24 21.06
CA SER A 200 4.71 23.38 19.60
C SER A 200 3.38 23.19 18.86
N GLY A 201 2.37 22.64 19.51
CA GLY A 201 1.05 22.40 18.94
C GLY A 201 0.55 20.98 19.13
N THR A 202 -0.44 20.60 18.32
CA THR A 202 -1.06 19.27 18.32
C THR A 202 -0.34 18.37 17.32
N TRP A 203 0.08 17.19 17.76
CA TRP A 203 0.81 16.20 16.97
C TRP A 203 -0.11 15.03 16.59
N CYS A 204 -0.12 14.69 15.31
CA CYS A 204 -0.82 13.56 14.74
C CYS A 204 0.16 12.45 14.37
N ILE A 205 -0.30 11.21 14.29
CA ILE A 205 0.49 10.11 13.72
C ILE A 205 0.74 10.41 12.24
N GLY A 206 1.98 10.32 11.81
CA GLY A 206 2.35 10.48 10.41
C GLY A 206 1.88 9.30 9.56
N GLY A 207 1.36 9.57 8.37
CA GLY A 207 0.82 8.55 7.48
C GLY A 207 1.86 7.57 6.91
N ILE A 208 3.16 7.91 7.04
CA ILE A 208 4.27 7.02 6.67
C ILE A 208 5.06 6.67 7.92
N GLN A 209 5.27 5.38 8.18
CA GLN A 209 5.99 4.86 9.33
C GLN A 209 7.17 3.98 8.94
N ALA A 210 8.19 3.94 9.80
CA ALA A 210 9.36 3.11 9.61
C ALA A 210 9.07 1.64 9.96
N ASN A 211 9.44 0.72 9.08
CA ASN A 211 9.43 -0.70 9.37
C ASN A 211 10.47 -1.43 8.51
N ASP A 212 11.62 -1.76 9.09
CA ASP A 212 12.70 -2.48 8.41
C ASP A 212 12.41 -3.98 8.26
N HIS A 213 11.35 -4.48 8.88
CA HIS A 213 10.90 -5.88 8.80
C HIS A 213 9.84 -6.10 7.72
N VAL A 214 9.24 -5.03 7.21
CA VAL A 214 8.32 -5.16 6.07
C VAL A 214 9.13 -5.63 4.88
N SER A 215 8.82 -6.81 4.43
CA SER A 215 9.32 -7.52 3.25
C SER A 215 10.58 -6.92 2.59
N PRO A 216 11.52 -7.70 2.13
CA PRO A 216 12.72 -7.21 1.43
C PRO A 216 12.43 -6.34 0.19
N SER A 217 11.19 -5.97 -0.04
CA SER A 217 10.72 -5.40 -1.30
C SER A 217 10.60 -3.88 -1.35
N GLY A 218 10.62 -3.12 -0.26
CA GLY A 218 10.47 -1.67 -0.37
C GLY A 218 9.36 -1.06 0.50
N ILE A 219 8.44 -0.32 -0.09
CA ILE A 219 7.36 0.40 0.60
C ILE A 219 6.07 -0.40 0.48
N THR A 220 5.30 -0.51 1.58
CA THR A 220 3.92 -0.97 1.56
C THR A 220 3.01 0.26 1.46
N LEU A 221 2.10 0.25 0.50
CA LEU A 221 1.11 1.29 0.26
C LEU A 221 -0.27 0.76 0.65
N SER A 222 -0.96 1.48 1.48
CA SER A 222 -2.31 1.19 1.96
C SER A 222 -3.37 2.06 1.30
#